data_1526705a048f53d09a531fd9fb59f5f8
#
_entry.id   1526705a048f53d09a531fd9fb59f5f8
#
_cell.length_a   1.000
_cell.length_b   1.000
_cell.length_c   1.000
_cell.angle_alpha   90.00
_cell.angle_beta   90.00
_cell.angle_gamma   90.00
#
_symmetry.space_group_name_H-M   'P 1'
#
loop_
_entity.id
_entity.type
_entity.pdbx_description
1 polymer ?
#
loop_
_entity_poly.entity_id
_entity_poly.type
_entity_poly.pdbx_seq_one_letter_code
_entity_poly.pdbx_strand_id
1 'polypeptide(L)'
;PVYLFIGFLEAGKTTFIQETLEEDYFNDGERTLLFACEEGMEEYDEELLKRTNTTVVYVEEQEDFNTEFLTSKLLQYYPDRVIIEYNGMWTIDHLVEAMEGTPLMIFQTIVSANAETFDLYMNNMRSLAVEMFKMAELVIIIRCTKATPRATYRRSIKAVNRRVQVVFDSMVPGEDMEEEEDELPFDISGDEIHLEDDDYGVWFID
;
A
#
# COMPACT_ATOMS: atom_id res chain seq x y z
N PRO A 1 -11.65 3.93 9.49
CA PRO A 1 -10.40 3.38 8.93
C PRO A 1 -10.12 3.95 7.54
N VAL A 2 -8.83 4.06 7.21
CA VAL A 2 -8.35 4.47 5.88
C VAL A 2 -7.57 3.31 5.25
N TYR A 3 -7.94 2.95 4.04
CA TYR A 3 -7.18 2.06 3.17
C TYR A 3 -6.41 2.93 2.18
N LEU A 4 -5.10 2.96 2.31
CA LEU A 4 -4.22 3.80 1.51
C LEU A 4 -3.62 2.99 0.36
N PHE A 5 -3.92 3.38 -0.86
CA PHE A 5 -3.31 2.86 -2.07
C PHE A 5 -2.37 3.92 -2.63
N ILE A 6 -1.11 3.57 -2.77
CA ILE A 6 -0.09 4.49 -3.23
C ILE A 6 0.83 3.78 -4.24
N GLY A 7 1.39 4.51 -5.17
CA GLY A 7 2.26 3.98 -6.22
C GLY A 7 2.40 4.96 -7.35
N PHE A 8 3.41 4.76 -8.18
CA PHE A 8 3.63 5.61 -9.34
C PHE A 8 2.53 5.45 -10.39
N LEU A 9 2.51 6.38 -11.35
CA LEU A 9 1.56 6.34 -12.46
C LEU A 9 1.58 4.98 -13.16
N GLU A 10 0.42 4.51 -13.62
CA GLU A 10 0.24 3.21 -14.31
C GLU A 10 0.62 1.98 -13.48
N ALA A 11 0.67 2.11 -12.16
CA ALA A 11 0.91 0.98 -11.26
C ALA A 11 -0.36 0.15 -10.95
N GLY A 12 -1.47 0.40 -11.63
CA GLY A 12 -2.71 -0.38 -11.51
C GLY A 12 -3.51 -0.12 -10.24
N LYS A 13 -3.32 1.02 -9.58
CA LYS A 13 -4.04 1.37 -8.34
C LYS A 13 -5.56 1.33 -8.51
N THR A 14 -6.06 2.03 -9.53
CA THR A 14 -7.50 2.13 -9.83
C THR A 14 -8.12 0.75 -10.04
N THR A 15 -7.50 -0.12 -10.85
CA THR A 15 -7.95 -1.50 -11.08
C THR A 15 -8.00 -2.26 -9.77
N PHE A 16 -6.93 -2.21 -8.98
CA PHE A 16 -6.86 -2.95 -7.73
C PHE A 16 -7.86 -2.45 -6.67
N ILE A 17 -8.14 -1.14 -6.64
CA ILE A 17 -9.21 -0.59 -5.79
C ILE A 17 -10.58 -1.12 -6.23
N GLN A 18 -10.85 -1.16 -7.54
CA GLN A 18 -12.11 -1.69 -8.05
C GLN A 18 -12.29 -3.18 -7.71
N GLU A 19 -11.27 -4.00 -7.89
CA GLU A 19 -11.26 -5.40 -7.47
C GLU A 19 -11.48 -5.55 -5.96
N THR A 20 -10.84 -4.71 -5.16
CA THR A 20 -11.02 -4.69 -3.69
C THR A 20 -12.46 -4.36 -3.31
N LEU A 21 -13.11 -3.40 -3.98
CA LEU A 21 -14.50 -3.03 -3.73
C LEU A 21 -15.49 -4.15 -4.09
N GLU A 22 -15.12 -5.09 -4.99
CA GLU A 22 -15.94 -6.25 -5.37
C GLU A 22 -15.90 -7.39 -4.36
N GLU A 23 -14.86 -7.44 -3.52
CA GLU A 23 -14.69 -8.49 -2.53
C GLU A 23 -15.81 -8.47 -1.47
N ASP A 24 -16.32 -9.63 -1.10
CA ASP A 24 -17.45 -9.78 -0.19
C ASP A 24 -17.26 -9.06 1.14
N TYR A 25 -16.03 -9.05 1.68
CA TYR A 25 -15.71 -8.39 2.95
C TYR A 25 -15.65 -6.86 2.85
N PHE A 26 -15.58 -6.32 1.62
CA PHE A 26 -15.65 -4.89 1.35
C PHE A 26 -17.04 -4.46 0.93
N ASN A 27 -17.82 -5.36 0.31
CA ASN A 27 -19.17 -5.10 -0.16
C ASN A 27 -20.22 -5.52 0.91
N ASP A 28 -20.09 -4.97 2.10
CA ASP A 28 -20.92 -5.26 3.27
C ASP A 28 -22.02 -4.21 3.53
N GLY A 29 -22.16 -3.25 2.61
CA GLY A 29 -23.14 -2.17 2.70
C GLY A 29 -22.65 -0.91 3.42
N GLU A 30 -21.42 -0.88 3.89
CA GLU A 30 -20.78 0.32 4.44
C GLU A 30 -20.61 1.42 3.37
N ARG A 31 -20.72 2.68 3.81
CA ARG A 31 -20.48 3.83 2.96
C ARG A 31 -18.99 4.05 2.80
N THR A 32 -18.51 3.94 1.58
CA THR A 32 -17.11 4.17 1.25
C THR A 32 -16.94 5.56 0.61
N LEU A 33 -16.01 6.35 1.13
CA LEU A 33 -15.56 7.58 0.50
C LEU A 33 -14.18 7.35 -0.10
N LEU A 34 -14.08 7.49 -1.42
CA LEU A 34 -12.84 7.30 -2.17
C LEU A 34 -12.30 8.66 -2.62
N PHE A 35 -11.13 9.03 -2.14
CA PHE A 35 -10.36 10.16 -2.68
C PHE A 35 -9.45 9.65 -3.79
N ALA A 36 -9.69 10.09 -5.02
CA ALA A 36 -8.86 9.78 -6.18
C ALA A 36 -7.94 10.98 -6.46
N CYS A 37 -6.66 10.84 -6.08
CA CYS A 37 -5.65 11.90 -6.17
C CYS A 37 -4.75 11.73 -7.42
N GLU A 38 -5.19 11.01 -8.41
CA GLU A 38 -4.45 10.78 -9.64
C GLU A 38 -5.39 10.79 -10.85
N GLU A 39 -5.05 11.57 -11.87
CA GLU A 39 -5.65 11.41 -13.19
C GLU A 39 -4.96 10.26 -13.92
N GLY A 40 -5.51 9.05 -13.76
CA GLY A 40 -5.07 7.86 -14.49
C GLY A 40 -5.76 7.74 -15.85
N MET A 41 -5.30 6.79 -16.67
CA MET A 41 -5.98 6.42 -17.92
C MET A 41 -7.24 5.57 -17.66
N GLU A 42 -7.38 5.02 -16.46
CA GLU A 42 -8.52 4.20 -16.04
C GLU A 42 -9.49 5.02 -15.21
N GLU A 43 -10.75 4.96 -15.57
CA GLU A 43 -11.86 5.58 -14.83
C GLU A 43 -12.53 4.55 -13.93
N TYR A 44 -13.11 5.00 -12.82
CA TYR A 44 -13.93 4.16 -11.96
C TYR A 44 -15.25 3.81 -12.62
N ASP A 45 -15.64 2.54 -12.58
CA ASP A 45 -16.92 2.06 -13.09
C ASP A 45 -18.07 2.59 -12.22
N GLU A 46 -18.94 3.40 -12.80
CA GLU A 46 -20.08 4.02 -12.08
C GLU A 46 -21.09 2.98 -11.54
N GLU A 47 -21.26 1.85 -12.21
CA GLU A 47 -22.18 0.81 -11.75
C GLU A 47 -21.59 0.08 -10.55
N LEU A 48 -20.28 -0.19 -10.57
CA LEU A 48 -19.54 -0.74 -9.45
C LEU A 48 -19.65 0.20 -8.23
N LEU A 49 -19.36 1.47 -8.41
CA LEU A 49 -19.41 2.47 -7.32
C LEU A 49 -20.79 2.52 -6.68
N LYS A 50 -21.87 2.50 -7.49
CA LYS A 50 -23.24 2.47 -6.98
C LYS A 50 -23.55 1.19 -6.21
N ARG A 51 -23.12 0.05 -6.74
CA ARG A 51 -23.34 -1.27 -6.14
C ARG A 51 -22.62 -1.42 -4.81
N THR A 52 -21.42 -0.84 -4.68
CA THR A 52 -20.57 -0.92 -3.50
C THR A 52 -20.75 0.26 -2.54
N ASN A 53 -21.80 1.08 -2.74
CA ASN A 53 -22.08 2.27 -1.93
C ASN A 53 -20.85 3.19 -1.78
N THR A 54 -20.11 3.37 -2.86
CA THR A 54 -18.88 4.15 -2.92
C THR A 54 -19.10 5.51 -3.59
N THR A 55 -18.65 6.58 -2.95
CA THR A 55 -18.62 7.92 -3.51
C THR A 55 -17.18 8.32 -3.81
N VAL A 56 -16.90 8.73 -5.05
CA VAL A 56 -15.57 9.20 -5.45
C VAL A 56 -15.50 10.73 -5.38
N VAL A 57 -14.41 11.23 -4.85
CA VAL A 57 -14.04 12.66 -4.86
C VAL A 57 -12.65 12.77 -5.46
N TYR A 58 -12.58 13.46 -6.61
CA TYR A 58 -11.31 13.68 -7.30
C TYR A 58 -10.56 14.86 -6.71
N VAL A 59 -9.24 14.75 -6.63
CA VAL A 59 -8.33 15.79 -6.16
C VAL A 59 -7.18 15.90 -7.14
N GLU A 60 -7.10 16.99 -7.87
CA GLU A 60 -6.15 17.17 -8.96
C GLU A 60 -4.80 17.72 -8.46
N GLU A 61 -4.84 18.63 -7.49
CA GLU A 61 -3.64 19.30 -6.99
C GLU A 61 -3.33 18.87 -5.56
N GLN A 62 -2.03 18.71 -5.26
CA GLN A 62 -1.57 18.30 -3.93
C GLN A 62 -2.06 19.25 -2.84
N GLU A 63 -2.03 20.55 -3.08
CA GLU A 63 -2.41 21.60 -2.15
C GLU A 63 -3.89 21.55 -1.75
N ASP A 64 -4.74 21.02 -2.63
CA ASP A 64 -6.16 20.84 -2.37
C ASP A 64 -6.45 19.67 -1.42
N PHE A 65 -5.53 18.71 -1.33
CA PHE A 65 -5.63 17.59 -0.40
C PHE A 65 -5.10 18.01 0.97
N ASN A 66 -5.92 18.62 1.78
CA ASN A 66 -5.55 19.18 3.08
C ASN A 66 -6.58 18.86 4.17
N THR A 67 -6.25 19.18 5.43
CA THR A 67 -7.09 18.89 6.61
C THR A 67 -8.48 19.49 6.52
N GLU A 68 -8.62 20.72 6.02
CA GLU A 68 -9.91 21.40 5.88
C GLU A 68 -10.78 20.71 4.84
N PHE A 69 -10.21 20.37 3.68
CA PHE A 69 -10.87 19.63 2.62
C PHE A 69 -11.34 18.25 3.14
N LEU A 70 -10.45 17.46 3.73
CA LEU A 70 -10.79 16.15 4.27
C LEU A 70 -11.92 16.23 5.30
N THR A 71 -11.81 17.16 6.26
CA THR A 71 -12.84 17.37 7.29
C THR A 71 -14.19 17.74 6.66
N SER A 72 -14.20 18.63 5.66
CA SER A 72 -15.43 19.04 4.99
C SER A 72 -16.12 17.87 4.29
N LYS A 73 -15.33 17.00 3.62
CA LYS A 73 -15.86 15.81 2.92
C LYS A 73 -16.36 14.74 3.89
N LEU A 74 -15.67 14.52 4.99
CA LEU A 74 -16.12 13.61 6.05
C LEU A 74 -17.45 14.06 6.65
N LEU A 75 -17.61 15.37 6.89
CA LEU A 75 -18.88 15.94 7.36
C LEU A 75 -19.99 15.92 6.32
N GLN A 76 -19.66 15.97 5.04
CA GLN A 76 -20.62 15.95 3.94
C GLN A 76 -21.17 14.54 3.70
N TYR A 77 -20.31 13.52 3.70
CA TYR A 77 -20.64 12.16 3.26
C TYR A 77 -20.86 11.17 4.41
N TYR A 78 -20.35 11.48 5.62
CA TYR A 78 -20.41 10.57 6.78
C TYR A 78 -20.02 9.13 6.44
N PRO A 79 -18.83 8.89 5.88
CA PRO A 79 -18.42 7.56 5.46
C PRO A 79 -18.15 6.65 6.67
N ASP A 80 -18.38 5.35 6.48
CA ASP A 80 -18.02 4.33 7.45
C ASP A 80 -16.54 3.93 7.28
N ARG A 81 -16.01 4.04 6.04
CA ARG A 81 -14.59 3.85 5.69
C ARG A 81 -14.14 4.82 4.59
N VAL A 82 -12.84 5.01 4.50
CA VAL A 82 -12.21 5.86 3.50
C VAL A 82 -11.17 5.06 2.72
N ILE A 83 -11.16 5.22 1.40
CA ILE A 83 -10.09 4.79 0.53
C ILE A 83 -9.38 6.04 0.02
N ILE A 84 -8.06 6.01 -0.01
CA ILE A 84 -7.25 7.08 -0.62
C ILE A 84 -6.39 6.45 -1.72
N GLU A 85 -6.67 6.77 -2.97
CA GLU A 85 -5.78 6.55 -4.09
C GLU A 85 -4.82 7.72 -4.17
N TYR A 86 -3.67 7.61 -3.50
CA TYR A 86 -2.72 8.70 -3.37
C TYR A 86 -1.77 8.77 -4.55
N ASN A 87 -1.52 9.97 -5.04
CA ASN A 87 -0.59 10.20 -6.13
C ASN A 87 0.85 9.93 -5.68
N GLY A 88 1.53 8.98 -6.33
CA GLY A 88 2.89 8.58 -5.98
C GLY A 88 3.97 9.63 -6.26
N MET A 89 3.61 10.74 -6.90
CA MET A 89 4.52 11.89 -7.09
C MET A 89 4.41 12.91 -5.95
N TRP A 90 3.39 12.80 -5.12
CA TRP A 90 3.21 13.66 -3.95
C TRP A 90 4.00 13.12 -2.76
N THR A 91 4.39 14.01 -1.86
CA THR A 91 5.17 13.62 -0.68
C THR A 91 4.31 12.94 0.38
N ILE A 92 4.90 11.98 1.08
CA ILE A 92 4.22 11.31 2.20
C ILE A 92 4.01 12.27 3.37
N ASP A 93 4.92 13.21 3.58
CA ASP A 93 4.79 14.22 4.63
C ASP A 93 3.51 15.03 4.43
N HIS A 94 3.17 15.39 3.19
CA HIS A 94 1.93 16.09 2.88
C HIS A 94 0.67 15.26 3.22
N LEU A 95 0.68 13.96 2.93
CA LEU A 95 -0.40 13.06 3.33
C LEU A 95 -0.60 13.07 4.85
N VAL A 96 0.50 12.93 5.59
CA VAL A 96 0.47 12.94 7.06
C VAL A 96 -0.08 14.26 7.60
N GLU A 97 0.41 15.38 7.09
CA GLU A 97 -0.06 16.73 7.46
C GLU A 97 -1.55 16.92 7.14
N ALA A 98 -2.02 16.47 5.97
CA ALA A 98 -3.42 16.57 5.58
C ALA A 98 -4.35 15.75 6.49
N MET A 99 -3.88 14.62 6.99
CA MET A 99 -4.65 13.76 7.90
C MET A 99 -4.57 14.24 9.35
N GLU A 100 -3.59 15.06 9.72
CA GLU A 100 -3.42 15.56 11.08
C GLU A 100 -4.65 16.39 11.53
N GLY A 101 -5.15 16.12 12.71
CA GLY A 101 -6.36 16.78 13.24
C GLY A 101 -7.69 16.24 12.69
N THR A 102 -7.68 15.31 11.76
CA THR A 102 -8.87 14.57 11.32
C THR A 102 -9.07 13.30 12.16
N PRO A 103 -10.27 12.69 12.16
CA PRO A 103 -10.49 11.39 12.81
C PRO A 103 -9.97 10.19 11.99
N LEU A 104 -9.29 10.45 10.88
CA LEU A 104 -8.80 9.41 9.97
C LEU A 104 -7.60 8.68 10.58
N MET A 105 -7.60 7.35 10.47
CA MET A 105 -6.47 6.51 10.85
C MET A 105 -6.18 5.51 9.74
N ILE A 106 -4.94 5.43 9.28
CA ILE A 106 -4.51 4.45 8.30
C ILE A 106 -4.64 3.07 8.94
N PHE A 107 -5.46 2.24 8.34
CA PHE A 107 -5.68 0.85 8.73
C PHE A 107 -4.79 -0.09 7.92
N GLN A 108 -4.63 0.19 6.63
CA GLN A 108 -3.79 -0.59 5.74
C GLN A 108 -3.16 0.30 4.68
N THR A 109 -1.87 0.04 4.39
CA THR A 109 -1.13 0.71 3.31
C THR A 109 -0.69 -0.30 2.27
N ILE A 110 -1.16 -0.12 1.04
CA ILE A 110 -0.87 -0.95 -0.11
C ILE A 110 -0.09 -0.11 -1.12
N VAL A 111 1.08 -0.59 -1.50
CA VAL A 111 1.89 0.03 -2.54
C VAL A 111 1.83 -0.83 -3.79
N SER A 112 1.42 -0.25 -4.90
CA SER A 112 1.47 -0.92 -6.20
C SER A 112 2.64 -0.40 -7.03
N ALA A 113 3.29 -1.29 -7.76
CA ALA A 113 4.39 -0.99 -8.67
C ALA A 113 4.24 -1.80 -9.96
N ASN A 114 4.67 -1.22 -11.07
CA ASN A 114 4.68 -1.89 -12.36
C ASN A 114 6.08 -2.47 -12.62
N ALA A 115 6.18 -3.77 -12.89
CA ALA A 115 7.45 -4.46 -13.14
C ALA A 115 8.24 -3.86 -14.30
N GLU A 116 7.56 -3.33 -15.33
CA GLU A 116 8.19 -2.73 -16.50
C GLU A 116 8.90 -1.41 -16.20
N THR A 117 8.42 -0.67 -15.20
CA THR A 117 8.94 0.65 -14.82
C THR A 117 9.62 0.67 -13.45
N PHE A 118 9.67 -0.45 -12.74
CA PHE A 118 10.21 -0.55 -11.38
C PHE A 118 11.64 0.01 -11.28
N ASP A 119 12.53 -0.46 -12.15
CA ASP A 119 13.93 -0.01 -12.15
C ASP A 119 14.05 1.48 -12.52
N LEU A 120 13.20 1.97 -13.42
CA LEU A 120 13.17 3.37 -13.80
C LEU A 120 12.88 4.27 -12.59
N TYR A 121 11.84 3.94 -11.83
CA TYR A 121 11.47 4.70 -10.63
C TYR A 121 12.48 4.53 -9.49
N MET A 122 13.01 3.32 -9.28
CA MET A 122 14.05 3.08 -8.28
C MET A 122 15.34 3.81 -8.56
N ASN A 123 15.67 4.06 -9.83
CA ASN A 123 16.89 4.78 -10.22
C ASN A 123 16.72 6.30 -10.20
N ASN A 124 15.55 6.81 -10.61
CA ASN A 124 15.35 8.24 -10.82
C ASN A 124 14.57 8.92 -9.67
N MET A 125 13.72 8.17 -8.95
CA MET A 125 12.82 8.68 -7.92
C MET A 125 12.93 7.88 -6.62
N ARG A 126 14.14 7.45 -6.32
CA ARG A 126 14.43 6.53 -5.21
C ARG A 126 13.92 7.03 -3.85
N SER A 127 14.03 8.33 -3.57
CA SER A 127 13.55 8.90 -2.30
C SER A 127 12.05 8.68 -2.10
N LEU A 128 11.24 8.99 -3.11
CA LEU A 128 9.79 8.77 -3.06
C LEU A 128 9.45 7.27 -2.95
N ALA A 129 10.11 6.42 -3.75
CA ALA A 129 9.90 4.97 -3.69
C ALA A 129 10.23 4.41 -2.30
N VAL A 130 11.33 4.85 -1.69
CA VAL A 130 11.73 4.41 -0.34
C VAL A 130 10.72 4.88 0.71
N GLU A 131 10.19 6.09 0.63
CA GLU A 131 9.17 6.58 1.57
C GLU A 131 7.88 5.75 1.46
N MET A 132 7.40 5.45 0.25
CA MET A 132 6.25 4.58 0.04
C MET A 132 6.48 3.17 0.61
N PHE A 133 7.62 2.55 0.33
CA PHE A 133 7.90 1.20 0.83
C PHE A 133 8.07 1.15 2.35
N LYS A 134 8.53 2.21 3.00
CA LYS A 134 8.59 2.29 4.47
C LYS A 134 7.21 2.19 5.12
N MET A 135 6.21 2.76 4.49
CA MET A 135 4.83 2.75 4.99
C MET A 135 4.06 1.49 4.60
N ALA A 136 4.52 0.75 3.59
CA ALA A 136 3.80 -0.37 3.03
C ALA A 136 3.65 -1.53 4.01
N GLU A 137 2.47 -2.10 4.12
CA GLU A 137 2.21 -3.42 4.69
C GLU A 137 2.19 -4.48 3.59
N LEU A 138 1.73 -4.09 2.40
CA LEU A 138 1.69 -4.92 1.21
C LEU A 138 2.28 -4.14 0.03
N VAL A 139 3.17 -4.77 -0.72
CA VAL A 139 3.63 -4.30 -2.03
C VAL A 139 3.18 -5.29 -3.09
N ILE A 140 2.45 -4.80 -4.09
CA ILE A 140 2.02 -5.60 -5.23
C ILE A 140 2.77 -5.13 -6.46
N ILE A 141 3.49 -6.04 -7.11
CA ILE A 141 4.18 -5.77 -8.37
C ILE A 141 3.38 -6.41 -9.50
N ILE A 142 2.78 -5.58 -10.33
CA ILE A 142 1.93 -5.99 -11.44
C ILE A 142 2.73 -6.11 -12.75
N ARG A 143 2.09 -6.73 -13.75
CA ARG A 143 2.65 -6.95 -15.10
C ARG A 143 3.98 -7.71 -15.09
N CYS A 144 4.10 -8.66 -14.17
CA CYS A 144 5.26 -9.53 -14.11
C CYS A 144 5.27 -10.52 -15.28
N THR A 145 6.45 -10.76 -15.80
CA THR A 145 6.73 -11.79 -16.83
C THR A 145 7.73 -12.80 -16.29
N LYS A 146 8.04 -13.84 -17.07
CA LYS A 146 9.11 -14.80 -16.73
C LYS A 146 10.50 -14.13 -16.63
N ALA A 147 10.69 -12.99 -17.29
CA ALA A 147 11.95 -12.24 -17.25
C ALA A 147 12.02 -11.26 -16.07
N THR A 148 10.93 -11.03 -15.32
CA THR A 148 10.92 -10.12 -14.18
C THR A 148 11.85 -10.63 -13.08
N PRO A 149 12.84 -9.83 -12.63
CA PRO A 149 13.81 -10.25 -11.61
C PRO A 149 13.20 -10.18 -10.20
N ARG A 150 12.20 -11.03 -9.93
CA ARG A 150 11.37 -11.04 -8.69
C ARG A 150 12.21 -11.03 -7.42
N ALA A 151 13.25 -11.89 -7.35
CA ALA A 151 14.13 -11.97 -6.19
C ALA A 151 14.90 -10.66 -5.94
N THR A 152 15.33 -9.96 -7.01
CA THR A 152 16.01 -8.67 -6.90
C THR A 152 15.06 -7.58 -6.41
N TYR A 153 13.84 -7.52 -6.95
CA TYR A 153 12.82 -6.55 -6.54
C TYR A 153 12.40 -6.77 -5.09
N ARG A 154 12.10 -8.02 -4.71
CA ARG A 154 11.80 -8.39 -3.31
C ARG A 154 12.93 -7.97 -2.37
N ARG A 155 14.19 -8.25 -2.72
CA ARG A 155 15.35 -7.87 -1.90
C ARG A 155 15.46 -6.35 -1.75
N SER A 156 15.27 -5.58 -2.82
CA SER A 156 15.31 -4.11 -2.78
C SER A 156 14.23 -3.53 -1.87
N ILE A 157 13.02 -4.06 -1.94
CA ILE A 157 11.88 -3.65 -1.10
C ILE A 157 12.12 -4.05 0.36
N LYS A 158 12.52 -5.32 0.61
CA LYS A 158 12.81 -5.84 1.95
C LYS A 158 14.01 -5.16 2.62
N ALA A 159 14.94 -4.60 1.85
CA ALA A 159 16.03 -3.79 2.39
C ALA A 159 15.54 -2.47 3.03
N VAL A 160 14.40 -1.96 2.56
CA VAL A 160 13.74 -0.76 3.10
C VAL A 160 12.79 -1.11 4.25
N ASN A 161 11.96 -2.14 4.05
CA ASN A 161 10.96 -2.59 5.02
C ASN A 161 10.94 -4.12 5.10
N ARG A 162 11.56 -4.67 6.15
CA ARG A 162 11.69 -6.14 6.32
C ARG A 162 10.36 -6.86 6.55
N ARG A 163 9.35 -6.14 7.08
CA ARG A 163 8.07 -6.74 7.47
C ARG A 163 7.03 -6.73 6.33
N VAL A 164 7.29 -5.97 5.27
CA VAL A 164 6.33 -5.82 4.17
C VAL A 164 6.11 -7.16 3.47
N GLN A 165 4.87 -7.45 3.16
CA GLN A 165 4.53 -8.56 2.26
C GLN A 165 4.74 -8.09 0.81
N VAL A 166 5.37 -8.92 -0.02
CA VAL A 166 5.61 -8.60 -1.44
C VAL A 166 4.98 -9.68 -2.31
N VAL A 167 4.03 -9.27 -3.14
CA VAL A 167 3.30 -10.13 -4.06
C VAL A 167 3.62 -9.72 -5.50
N PHE A 168 3.76 -10.71 -6.37
CA PHE A 168 3.98 -10.50 -7.80
C PHE A 168 2.76 -11.02 -8.56
N ASP A 169 2.11 -10.14 -9.30
CA ASP A 169 1.00 -10.49 -10.14
C ASP A 169 1.50 -10.79 -11.56
N SER A 170 1.09 -11.94 -12.11
CA SER A 170 1.47 -12.39 -13.44
C SER A 170 0.42 -12.01 -14.46
N MET A 171 0.84 -11.47 -15.61
CA MET A 171 -0.06 -11.22 -16.75
C MET A 171 -0.55 -12.50 -17.44
N VAL A 172 -0.02 -13.67 -17.08
CA VAL A 172 -0.36 -14.94 -17.72
C VAL A 172 -1.38 -15.69 -16.86
N PRO A 173 -2.66 -15.81 -17.27
CA PRO A 173 -3.65 -16.58 -16.55
C PRO A 173 -3.22 -18.05 -16.44
N GLY A 174 -3.17 -18.59 -15.21
CA GLY A 174 -2.84 -19.98 -14.92
C GLY A 174 -1.37 -20.30 -14.64
N GLU A 175 -0.49 -19.30 -14.58
CA GLU A 175 0.78 -19.47 -13.89
C GLU A 175 0.53 -19.22 -12.40
N ASP A 176 0.22 -20.29 -11.67
CA ASP A 176 0.20 -20.26 -10.22
C ASP A 176 1.51 -19.67 -9.73
N MET A 177 1.40 -18.65 -8.89
CA MET A 177 2.55 -18.12 -8.18
C MET A 177 3.07 -19.24 -7.29
N GLU A 178 4.11 -19.94 -7.74
CA GLU A 178 4.90 -20.72 -6.81
C GLU A 178 5.35 -19.71 -5.74
N GLU A 179 4.77 -19.83 -4.55
CA GLU A 179 5.33 -19.22 -3.36
C GLU A 179 6.76 -19.76 -3.27
N GLU A 180 7.73 -18.99 -3.81
CA GLU A 180 9.11 -19.19 -3.43
C GLU A 180 9.12 -18.94 -1.93
N GLU A 181 9.08 -20.04 -1.16
CA GLU A 181 9.34 -20.01 0.27
C GLU A 181 10.59 -19.14 0.45
N ASP A 182 10.46 -18.06 1.23
CA ASP A 182 11.60 -17.26 1.65
C ASP A 182 12.61 -18.24 2.25
N GLU A 183 13.60 -18.70 1.48
CA GLU A 183 14.78 -19.33 2.04
C GLU A 183 15.39 -18.26 2.95
N LEU A 184 15.06 -18.39 4.23
CA LEU A 184 15.73 -17.63 5.26
C LEU A 184 17.22 -17.88 5.10
N PRO A 185 18.08 -16.85 4.94
CA PRO A 185 19.49 -17.06 4.67
C PRO A 185 20.27 -17.54 5.91
N PHE A 186 19.59 -18.23 6.83
CA PHE A 186 20.14 -18.85 8.02
C PHE A 186 19.52 -20.23 8.19
N ASP A 187 20.28 -21.23 7.82
CA ASP A 187 20.11 -22.59 8.31
C ASP A 187 20.37 -22.60 9.82
N ILE A 188 19.28 -22.59 10.60
CA ILE A 188 19.34 -22.79 12.06
C ILE A 188 19.14 -24.28 12.36
N SER A 189 19.54 -25.17 11.46
CA SER A 189 19.62 -26.60 11.74
C SER A 189 20.99 -26.93 12.29
N GLY A 190 21.20 -26.73 13.58
CA GLY A 190 22.24 -27.51 14.25
C GLY A 190 23.23 -26.83 15.17
N ASP A 191 22.83 -25.81 15.94
CA ASP A 191 23.56 -25.56 17.18
C ASP A 191 22.55 -25.25 18.29
N GLU A 192 22.40 -26.16 19.21
CA GLU A 192 21.75 -25.93 20.50
C GLU A 192 22.48 -24.77 21.19
N ILE A 193 21.86 -23.60 21.19
CA ILE A 193 22.32 -22.49 22.03
C ILE A 193 22.01 -22.90 23.46
N HIS A 194 23.01 -23.40 24.18
CA HIS A 194 23.01 -23.46 25.64
C HIS A 194 22.94 -22.00 26.12
N LEU A 195 21.77 -21.57 26.53
CA LEU A 195 21.61 -20.41 27.38
C LEU A 195 22.10 -20.84 28.77
N GLU A 196 23.35 -20.50 29.09
CA GLU A 196 23.79 -20.49 30.49
C GLU A 196 23.00 -19.40 31.22
N ASP A 197 22.26 -19.84 32.26
CA ASP A 197 21.63 -18.98 33.24
C ASP A 197 22.71 -18.15 33.96
N ASP A 198 22.83 -16.86 33.61
CA ASP A 198 23.50 -15.92 34.49
C ASP A 198 22.98 -14.47 34.29
N ASP A 199 22.42 -13.98 35.37
CA ASP A 199 22.28 -12.55 35.76
C ASP A 199 21.27 -11.66 35.02
N TYR A 200 20.00 -11.78 35.38
CA TYR A 200 19.10 -10.62 35.38
C TYR A 200 19.20 -9.88 36.72
N GLY A 201 20.14 -8.91 36.79
CA GLY A 201 20.16 -7.91 37.84
C GLY A 201 18.93 -7.03 37.79
N VAL A 202 18.02 -7.21 38.75
CA VAL A 202 16.87 -6.32 38.98
C VAL A 202 17.35 -5.04 39.60
N TRP A 203 17.27 -3.93 38.87
CA TRP A 203 17.45 -2.59 39.44
C TRP A 203 16.10 -2.02 39.82
N PHE A 204 15.77 -2.07 41.13
CA PHE A 204 14.76 -1.19 41.69
C PHE A 204 15.45 0.14 42.04
N ILE A 205 14.91 1.24 41.58
CA ILE A 205 15.23 2.59 42.05
C ILE A 205 14.04 3.06 42.89
N ASP A 206 14.35 3.44 44.15
CA ASP A 206 13.44 4.12 45.08
C ASP A 206 12.99 5.49 44.54
#